data_1fedf9a3b6063894bf1bbad2dac902e6
#
_entry.id   1fedf9a3b6063894bf1bbad2dac902e6
#
_cell.length_a   1.000
_cell.length_b   1.000
_cell.length_c   1.000
_cell.angle_alpha   90.00
_cell.angle_beta   90.00
_cell.angle_gamma   90.00
#
_symmetry.space_group_name_H-M   'P 1'
#
loop_
_entity.id
_entity.type
_entity.pdbx_description
1 polymer ?
#
loop_
_entity_poly.entity_id
_entity_poly.type
_entity_poly.pdbx_seq_one_letter_code
_entity_poly.pdbx_strand_id
1 'polypeptide(L)'
;MVSKVIVGDIVKASNGQFLPADMVLISSSEPQVTCYVATSNLDGETNLKLRQALLETAQMQTERQLSSLSGKIECEGPNRHFNTFIGTLYLNDESPVPIGPDQVLLRGTQLKNTQWVLGIVVYTGFETKFMQNSIKSPLKKSRVEKVTNVQILVLFVLLLAMSLVSCVGAILWNVEGTWYFGTKDYSSHSLGFDLLVFIILYHNLIPISLLVTLEIVKYVQAMFINWDEDMHYKENNIYAIARTSNLNEELGQVKYLFSDKTGTLTCNIMKFKKCSIAGIIYGLSPSVLTESYEFNDPTLLQNFENGHPTKDYIKEFLTLLCMCHTVIPERDEDKIIYQASSPDEAALVKWVKKLGFVFTTRTPTSVTIEAVSSILNTFSCNRKRMSVIVRTPTGNLRLYCKGADTVIYERLSEDSLFMKETLTHLEHFAKGGLRTLCVAYTDLTEEEYQQWLTEYKKASSVIQDRMQSLEECYDKIEKKFLLLGATAIEDRLQARVPETIVTLLKANIRIWVLTGDKQETAINIAYSCKLISAQMPRIRLNTHSLEATQQAVTQNCEALGTLIGKENDLALIIDGETLKYALNFEVERSFLNLALSCRAVLCCR
;
A
#
# COMPACT_ATOMS: atom_id res chain seq x y z
N MET A 1 24.88 1.92 -24.75
CA MET A 1 25.77 2.70 -23.86
C MET A 1 24.99 3.03 -22.60
N VAL A 2 25.46 2.62 -21.44
CA VAL A 2 24.88 3.05 -20.16
C VAL A 2 25.57 4.36 -19.78
N SER A 3 24.94 5.50 -20.04
CA SER A 3 25.42 6.79 -19.57
C SER A 3 25.12 6.93 -18.08
N LYS A 4 26.09 7.36 -17.29
CA LYS A 4 25.87 7.70 -15.88
C LYS A 4 25.07 9.00 -15.83
N VAL A 5 23.95 8.98 -15.11
CA VAL A 5 23.16 10.18 -14.79
C VAL A 5 23.79 10.85 -13.56
N ILE A 6 24.02 12.15 -13.62
CA ILE A 6 24.56 12.97 -12.53
C ILE A 6 23.57 14.05 -12.11
N VAL A 7 23.75 14.59 -10.91
CA VAL A 7 22.95 15.73 -10.41
C VAL A 7 23.14 16.95 -11.31
N GLY A 8 22.05 17.58 -11.69
CA GLY A 8 22.02 18.70 -12.62
C GLY A 8 21.76 18.32 -14.08
N ASP A 9 21.81 17.03 -14.43
CA ASP A 9 21.44 16.58 -15.78
C ASP A 9 19.95 16.82 -16.07
N ILE A 10 19.64 17.18 -17.30
CA ILE A 10 18.26 17.21 -17.80
C ILE A 10 17.98 15.89 -18.50
N VAL A 11 17.05 15.13 -17.97
CA VAL A 11 16.68 13.80 -18.47
C VAL A 11 15.31 13.84 -19.13
N LYS A 12 15.22 13.28 -20.33
CA LYS A 12 13.95 13.02 -21.03
C LYS A 12 13.56 11.57 -20.84
N ALA A 13 12.37 11.34 -20.27
CA ALA A 13 11.77 10.01 -20.16
C ALA A 13 10.53 9.92 -21.05
N SER A 14 10.34 8.76 -21.70
CA SER A 14 9.21 8.48 -22.58
C SER A 14 8.20 7.55 -21.89
N ASN A 15 6.98 7.49 -22.46
CA ASN A 15 5.91 6.63 -21.94
C ASN A 15 6.38 5.18 -21.75
N GLY A 16 6.03 4.59 -20.62
CA GLY A 16 6.41 3.23 -20.25
C GLY A 16 7.80 3.07 -19.65
N GLN A 17 8.66 4.09 -19.67
CA GLN A 17 10.00 4.04 -19.09
C GLN A 17 9.99 4.24 -17.58
N PHE A 18 10.92 3.58 -16.89
CA PHE A 18 11.21 3.82 -15.48
C PHE A 18 12.15 5.00 -15.31
N LEU A 19 11.88 5.83 -14.31
CA LEU A 19 12.69 6.99 -14.01
C LEU A 19 14.02 6.57 -13.35
N PRO A 20 15.18 7.05 -13.85
CA PRO A 20 16.51 6.59 -13.42
C PRO A 20 16.98 7.22 -12.12
N ALA A 21 16.44 8.38 -11.76
CA ALA A 21 16.87 9.22 -10.64
C ALA A 21 15.68 10.01 -10.07
N ASP A 22 15.85 10.63 -8.90
CA ASP A 22 14.88 11.59 -8.41
C ASP A 22 15.06 12.91 -9.14
N MET A 23 13.99 13.41 -9.78
CA MET A 23 14.05 14.57 -10.68
C MET A 23 12.94 15.56 -10.36
N VAL A 24 13.22 16.83 -10.56
CA VAL A 24 12.21 17.90 -10.57
C VAL A 24 11.65 18.02 -11.98
N LEU A 25 10.34 17.90 -12.13
CA LEU A 25 9.64 18.00 -13.41
C LEU A 25 9.70 19.43 -13.95
N ILE A 26 10.24 19.60 -15.16
CA ILE A 26 10.33 20.91 -15.86
C ILE A 26 9.18 21.07 -16.84
N SER A 27 8.97 20.05 -17.70
CA SER A 27 7.97 20.10 -18.78
C SER A 27 7.48 18.70 -19.14
N SER A 28 6.32 18.64 -19.75
CA SER A 28 5.71 17.40 -20.24
C SER A 28 5.02 17.62 -21.58
N SER A 29 4.63 16.52 -22.24
CA SER A 29 3.84 16.54 -23.48
C SER A 29 2.40 16.98 -23.29
N GLU A 30 1.89 17.00 -22.06
CA GLU A 30 0.49 17.30 -21.78
C GLU A 30 0.22 18.82 -21.70
N PRO A 31 -0.97 19.30 -22.10
CA PRO A 31 -1.27 20.73 -22.24
C PRO A 31 -1.13 21.55 -20.95
N GLN A 32 -1.32 20.92 -19.79
CA GLN A 32 -1.19 21.57 -18.46
C GLN A 32 0.14 21.26 -17.78
N VAL A 33 1.13 20.77 -18.53
CA VAL A 33 2.44 20.35 -18.04
C VAL A 33 2.33 19.34 -16.89
N THR A 34 1.32 18.50 -16.96
CA THR A 34 1.08 17.42 -16.03
C THR A 34 1.66 16.11 -16.56
N CYS A 35 1.93 15.16 -15.69
CA CYS A 35 2.27 13.81 -16.08
C CYS A 35 1.71 12.79 -15.08
N TYR A 36 1.59 11.56 -15.53
CA TYR A 36 1.07 10.45 -14.76
C TYR A 36 2.16 9.44 -14.48
N VAL A 37 2.35 9.11 -13.21
CA VAL A 37 3.36 8.14 -12.78
C VAL A 37 2.72 7.01 -11.99
N ALA A 38 3.11 5.77 -12.32
CA ALA A 38 2.76 4.59 -11.57
C ALA A 38 3.82 4.36 -10.48
N THR A 39 3.39 4.27 -9.23
CA THR A 39 4.26 4.09 -8.06
C THR A 39 4.21 2.66 -7.51
N SER A 40 3.64 1.70 -8.24
CA SER A 40 3.46 0.31 -7.81
C SER A 40 4.73 -0.37 -7.32
N ASN A 41 5.90 0.03 -7.83
CA ASN A 41 7.19 -0.48 -7.40
C ASN A 41 7.68 0.12 -6.06
N LEU A 42 7.08 1.23 -5.59
CA LEU A 42 7.46 1.92 -4.36
C LEU A 42 6.52 1.59 -3.20
N ASP A 43 5.22 1.65 -3.45
CA ASP A 43 4.16 1.56 -2.45
C ASP A 43 3.15 0.43 -2.71
N GLY A 44 3.29 -0.31 -3.82
CA GLY A 44 2.36 -1.37 -4.21
C GLY A 44 1.02 -0.88 -4.75
N GLU A 45 0.80 0.45 -4.79
CA GLU A 45 -0.44 1.02 -5.31
C GLU A 45 -0.44 1.01 -6.84
N THR A 46 -1.52 0.52 -7.43
CA THR A 46 -1.67 0.43 -8.90
C THR A 46 -2.26 1.68 -9.53
N ASN A 47 -2.73 2.63 -8.72
CA ASN A 47 -3.27 3.90 -9.17
C ASN A 47 -2.16 4.84 -9.68
N LEU A 48 -2.51 5.62 -10.70
CA LEU A 48 -1.62 6.64 -11.25
C LEU A 48 -1.64 7.89 -10.38
N LYS A 49 -0.45 8.41 -10.06
CA LYS A 49 -0.29 9.68 -9.35
C LYS A 49 -0.03 10.79 -10.36
N LEU A 50 -0.78 11.88 -10.21
CA LEU A 50 -0.59 13.08 -11.02
C LEU A 50 0.59 13.87 -10.48
N ARG A 51 1.48 14.33 -11.37
CA ARG A 51 2.55 15.29 -11.09
C ARG A 51 2.42 16.46 -12.04
N GLN A 52 2.76 17.65 -11.57
CA GLN A 52 2.60 18.89 -12.34
C GLN A 52 3.89 19.71 -12.28
N ALA A 53 4.38 20.15 -13.43
CA ALA A 53 5.51 21.06 -13.49
C ALA A 53 5.11 22.50 -13.10
N LEU A 54 6.11 23.33 -12.88
CA LEU A 54 5.92 24.76 -12.64
C LEU A 54 5.51 25.46 -13.93
N LEU A 55 4.70 26.50 -13.82
CA LEU A 55 4.21 27.26 -14.98
C LEU A 55 5.36 28.02 -15.66
N GLU A 56 6.35 28.46 -14.88
CA GLU A 56 7.53 29.19 -15.31
C GLU A 56 8.41 28.35 -16.25
N THR A 57 8.43 27.03 -16.06
CA THR A 57 9.22 26.10 -16.87
C THR A 57 8.40 25.41 -17.97
N ALA A 58 7.10 25.60 -17.99
CA ALA A 58 6.15 24.92 -18.88
C ALA A 58 6.46 25.06 -20.37
N GLN A 59 7.01 26.20 -20.77
CA GLN A 59 7.31 26.50 -22.19
C GLN A 59 8.65 25.90 -22.67
N MET A 60 9.45 25.33 -21.77
CA MET A 60 10.77 24.79 -22.07
C MET A 60 10.66 23.35 -22.64
N GLN A 61 10.37 23.24 -23.93
CA GLN A 61 10.14 21.95 -24.59
C GLN A 61 11.24 21.56 -25.58
N THR A 62 12.00 22.52 -26.08
CA THR A 62 13.03 22.31 -27.12
C THR A 62 14.44 22.31 -26.54
N GLU A 63 15.36 21.57 -27.17
CA GLU A 63 16.77 21.52 -26.75
C GLU A 63 17.42 22.91 -26.69
N ARG A 64 17.04 23.83 -27.59
CA ARG A 64 17.56 25.21 -27.58
C ARG A 64 17.12 26.00 -26.36
N GLN A 65 15.85 25.84 -25.96
CA GLN A 65 15.32 26.48 -24.75
C GLN A 65 15.95 25.89 -23.48
N LEU A 66 16.15 24.57 -23.45
CA LEU A 66 16.80 23.89 -22.33
C LEU A 66 18.27 24.23 -22.21
N SER A 67 19.00 24.42 -23.32
CA SER A 67 20.40 24.82 -23.30
C SER A 67 20.59 26.28 -22.88
N SER A 68 19.58 27.13 -23.00
CA SER A 68 19.58 28.51 -22.48
C SER A 68 19.12 28.62 -21.02
N LEU A 69 18.66 27.50 -20.43
CA LEU A 69 18.23 27.46 -19.03
C LEU A 69 19.43 27.68 -18.12
N SER A 70 19.41 28.76 -17.37
CA SER A 70 20.40 29.09 -16.33
C SER A 70 19.67 29.34 -15.02
N GLY A 71 20.12 28.72 -13.94
CA GLY A 71 19.49 28.86 -12.65
C GLY A 71 20.06 27.89 -11.63
N LYS A 72 19.49 27.86 -10.44
CA LYS A 72 19.86 26.92 -9.39
C LYS A 72 18.61 26.36 -8.69
N ILE A 73 18.71 25.15 -8.22
CA ILE A 73 17.72 24.53 -7.33
C ILE A 73 18.34 24.38 -5.96
N GLU A 74 17.75 25.02 -4.96
CA GLU A 74 18.07 24.77 -3.55
C GLU A 74 17.01 23.83 -2.99
N CYS A 75 17.41 22.68 -2.46
CA CYS A 75 16.49 21.69 -1.92
C CYS A 75 17.03 21.07 -0.62
N GLU A 76 16.15 20.41 0.10
CA GLU A 76 16.49 19.62 1.29
C GLU A 76 17.55 18.57 1.00
N GLY A 77 18.31 18.15 2.00
CA GLY A 77 19.23 17.02 1.87
C GLY A 77 18.51 15.69 1.61
N PRO A 78 19.22 14.66 1.10
CA PRO A 78 18.66 13.34 0.86
C PRO A 78 17.95 12.77 2.09
N ASN A 79 16.68 12.37 1.96
CA ASN A 79 15.87 11.83 3.04
C ASN A 79 14.98 10.67 2.57
N ARG A 80 14.35 9.98 3.53
CA ARG A 80 13.55 8.77 3.29
C ARG A 80 12.07 9.04 2.98
N HIS A 81 11.60 10.26 3.11
CA HIS A 81 10.18 10.58 3.02
C HIS A 81 9.73 10.76 1.57
N PHE A 82 8.93 9.82 1.04
CA PHE A 82 8.42 9.87 -0.34
C PHE A 82 7.45 11.02 -0.62
N ASN A 83 6.68 11.43 0.40
CA ASN A 83 5.58 12.39 0.26
C ASN A 83 5.96 13.82 0.63
N THR A 84 7.21 14.08 0.97
CA THR A 84 7.70 15.41 1.33
C THR A 84 8.87 15.79 0.42
N PHE A 85 8.88 17.00 -0.02
CA PHE A 85 10.00 17.64 -0.70
C PHE A 85 9.91 19.15 -0.51
N ILE A 86 10.98 19.75 -0.09
CA ILE A 86 11.08 21.21 0.07
C ILE A 86 12.25 21.69 -0.75
N GLY A 87 11.95 22.55 -1.71
CA GLY A 87 12.97 23.16 -2.57
C GLY A 87 12.53 24.49 -3.12
N THR A 88 13.46 25.22 -3.67
CA THR A 88 13.23 26.51 -4.34
C THR A 88 14.03 26.55 -5.64
N LEU A 89 13.35 26.90 -6.71
CA LEU A 89 13.93 27.13 -8.03
C LEU A 89 14.22 28.64 -8.21
N TYR A 90 15.43 28.96 -8.59
CA TYR A 90 15.86 30.30 -8.96
C TYR A 90 16.18 30.28 -10.45
N LEU A 91 15.42 30.98 -11.25
CA LEU A 91 15.61 31.16 -12.69
C LEU A 91 16.08 32.61 -12.93
N ASN A 92 17.20 32.81 -13.63
CA ASN A 92 17.67 34.08 -14.22
C ASN A 92 16.96 35.33 -13.68
N ASP A 93 17.33 35.90 -12.58
CA ASP A 93 16.79 37.18 -12.01
C ASP A 93 15.24 37.22 -11.76
N GLU A 94 14.54 36.12 -11.92
CA GLU A 94 13.12 36.00 -11.56
C GLU A 94 12.92 35.73 -10.06
N SER A 95 11.73 35.97 -9.56
CA SER A 95 11.40 35.69 -8.17
C SER A 95 11.51 34.17 -7.86
N PRO A 96 12.04 33.80 -6.68
CA PRO A 96 12.19 32.39 -6.30
C PRO A 96 10.85 31.64 -6.30
N VAL A 97 10.81 30.47 -6.95
CA VAL A 97 9.61 29.65 -7.08
C VAL A 97 9.72 28.43 -6.18
N PRO A 98 8.78 28.20 -5.26
CA PRO A 98 8.81 27.03 -4.38
C PRO A 98 8.51 25.73 -5.14
N ILE A 99 9.27 24.69 -4.83
CA ILE A 99 9.08 23.33 -5.34
C ILE A 99 8.57 22.45 -4.21
N GLY A 100 7.48 21.75 -4.45
CA GLY A 100 6.89 20.79 -3.52
C GLY A 100 6.94 19.35 -4.03
N PRO A 101 6.34 18.41 -3.30
CA PRO A 101 6.32 17.00 -3.68
C PRO A 101 5.58 16.73 -5.00
N ASP A 102 4.66 17.61 -5.42
CA ASP A 102 3.91 17.45 -6.66
C ASP A 102 4.74 17.68 -7.93
N GLN A 103 5.89 18.37 -7.78
CA GLN A 103 6.84 18.61 -8.85
C GLN A 103 7.93 17.55 -8.95
N VAL A 104 7.97 16.59 -8.00
CA VAL A 104 9.08 15.62 -7.95
C VAL A 104 8.66 14.27 -8.52
N LEU A 105 9.51 13.76 -9.40
CA LEU A 105 9.44 12.43 -9.98
C LEU A 105 10.46 11.53 -9.28
N LEU A 106 10.01 10.43 -8.68
CA LEU A 106 10.87 9.55 -7.90
C LEU A 106 11.49 8.44 -8.76
N ARG A 107 12.71 8.06 -8.45
CA ARG A 107 13.38 6.91 -9.06
C ARG A 107 12.56 5.63 -8.91
N GLY A 108 12.48 4.85 -9.98
CA GLY A 108 11.78 3.55 -9.99
C GLY A 108 10.28 3.67 -10.24
N THR A 109 9.71 4.88 -10.33
CA THR A 109 8.34 5.08 -10.83
C THR A 109 8.33 4.96 -12.36
N GLN A 110 7.21 4.52 -12.91
CA GLN A 110 7.03 4.34 -14.34
C GLN A 110 6.15 5.46 -14.90
N LEU A 111 6.60 6.11 -15.98
CA LEU A 111 5.79 7.09 -16.70
C LEU A 111 4.65 6.40 -17.44
N LYS A 112 3.42 6.88 -17.30
CA LYS A 112 2.21 6.37 -17.94
C LYS A 112 1.39 7.52 -18.51
N ASN A 113 0.62 7.25 -19.56
CA ASN A 113 -0.34 8.20 -20.18
C ASN A 113 0.24 9.59 -20.46
N THR A 114 1.53 9.68 -20.70
CA THR A 114 2.26 10.90 -21.00
C THR A 114 3.33 10.54 -22.02
N GLN A 115 3.37 11.17 -23.17
CA GLN A 115 4.30 10.77 -24.23
C GLN A 115 5.75 10.95 -23.80
N TRP A 116 6.07 12.08 -23.18
CA TRP A 116 7.40 12.37 -22.63
C TRP A 116 7.33 13.38 -21.49
N VAL A 117 8.35 13.34 -20.63
CA VAL A 117 8.62 14.31 -19.58
C VAL A 117 10.07 14.74 -19.62
N LEU A 118 10.35 15.97 -19.18
CA LEU A 118 11.68 16.53 -18.97
C LEU A 118 11.84 16.85 -17.48
N GLY A 119 12.92 16.39 -16.89
CA GLY A 119 13.21 16.65 -15.47
C GLY A 119 14.68 16.94 -15.22
N ILE A 120 14.96 17.81 -14.25
CA ILE A 120 16.31 18.06 -13.71
C ILE A 120 16.56 17.10 -12.56
N VAL A 121 17.67 16.39 -12.62
CA VAL A 121 18.08 15.42 -11.62
C VAL A 121 18.56 16.12 -10.35
N VAL A 122 17.95 15.76 -9.20
CA VAL A 122 18.31 16.31 -7.87
C VAL A 122 19.02 15.29 -6.99
N TYR A 123 18.65 14.02 -7.03
CA TYR A 123 19.33 12.94 -6.30
C TYR A 123 19.64 11.76 -7.20
N THR A 124 20.83 11.15 -7.04
CA THR A 124 21.25 9.98 -7.81
C THR A 124 21.76 8.85 -6.91
N GLY A 125 21.85 7.64 -7.45
CA GLY A 125 22.46 6.50 -6.77
C GLY A 125 21.82 6.19 -5.41
N PHE A 126 22.64 6.15 -4.37
CA PHE A 126 22.19 5.85 -3.00
C PHE A 126 21.50 7.03 -2.30
N GLU A 127 21.59 8.22 -2.85
CA GLU A 127 20.95 9.42 -2.29
C GLU A 127 19.48 9.56 -2.69
N THR A 128 19.01 8.79 -3.68
CA THR A 128 17.59 8.77 -4.07
C THR A 128 16.73 8.30 -2.93
N LYS A 129 15.52 8.86 -2.78
CA LYS A 129 14.57 8.50 -1.72
C LYS A 129 14.27 6.99 -1.71
N PHE A 130 14.20 6.37 -2.88
CA PHE A 130 14.06 4.92 -3.02
C PHE A 130 15.20 4.13 -2.36
N MET A 131 16.45 4.50 -2.67
CA MET A 131 17.61 3.80 -2.12
C MET A 131 17.83 4.09 -0.63
N GLN A 132 17.46 5.26 -0.16
CA GLN A 132 17.47 5.61 1.27
C GLN A 132 16.50 4.75 2.09
N ASN A 133 15.41 4.27 1.48
CA ASN A 133 14.50 3.31 2.06
C ASN A 133 14.95 1.85 1.90
N SER A 134 15.89 1.58 0.99
CA SER A 134 16.47 0.25 0.78
C SER A 134 17.52 -0.03 1.86
N ILE A 135 17.08 -0.42 3.04
CA ILE A 135 17.97 -0.84 4.13
C ILE A 135 18.64 -2.16 3.73
N LYS A 136 19.97 -2.25 3.85
CA LYS A 136 20.66 -3.53 3.73
C LYS A 136 20.10 -4.47 4.80
N SER A 137 19.34 -5.48 4.38
CA SER A 137 18.86 -6.49 5.31
C SER A 137 20.03 -7.24 5.92
N PRO A 138 20.08 -7.45 7.25
CA PRO A 138 21.10 -8.30 7.85
C PRO A 138 20.94 -9.72 7.32
N LEU A 139 22.06 -10.43 7.17
CA LEU A 139 22.04 -11.84 6.80
C LEU A 139 21.26 -12.63 7.85
N LYS A 140 20.14 -13.19 7.44
CA LYS A 140 19.32 -14.04 8.30
C LYS A 140 19.97 -15.41 8.43
N LYS A 141 20.09 -15.90 9.66
CA LYS A 141 20.61 -17.24 9.97
C LYS A 141 19.50 -18.07 10.58
N SER A 142 19.38 -19.32 10.15
CA SER A 142 18.42 -20.26 10.74
C SER A 142 18.81 -20.60 12.18
N ARG A 143 17.83 -21.09 12.96
CA ARG A 143 18.09 -21.56 14.33
C ARG A 143 19.05 -22.76 14.32
N VAL A 144 18.90 -23.66 13.36
CA VAL A 144 19.78 -24.81 13.17
C VAL A 144 21.22 -24.35 12.94
N GLU A 145 21.43 -23.37 12.04
CA GLU A 145 22.76 -22.82 11.77
C GLU A 145 23.39 -22.18 13.02
N LYS A 146 22.62 -21.42 13.80
CA LYS A 146 23.12 -20.82 15.05
C LYS A 146 23.56 -21.87 16.08
N VAL A 147 22.75 -22.92 16.26
CA VAL A 147 23.05 -24.00 17.20
C VAL A 147 24.28 -24.79 16.72
N THR A 148 24.35 -25.12 15.42
CA THR A 148 25.49 -25.84 14.81
C THR A 148 26.77 -25.05 14.97
N ASN A 149 26.77 -23.73 14.75
CA ASN A 149 27.96 -22.89 14.92
C ASN A 149 28.47 -22.89 16.38
N VAL A 150 27.56 -22.87 17.35
CA VAL A 150 27.92 -22.97 18.78
C VAL A 150 28.54 -24.36 19.08
N GLN A 151 27.94 -25.44 18.57
CA GLN A 151 28.45 -26.79 18.76
C GLN A 151 29.84 -26.99 18.14
N ILE A 152 30.06 -26.44 16.93
CA ILE A 152 31.37 -26.46 16.28
C ILE A 152 32.41 -25.74 17.13
N LEU A 153 32.07 -24.58 17.70
CA LEU A 153 32.96 -23.86 18.59
C LEU A 153 33.32 -24.68 19.82
N VAL A 154 32.35 -25.38 20.43
CA VAL A 154 32.56 -26.26 21.58
C VAL A 154 33.48 -27.42 21.20
N LEU A 155 33.25 -28.06 20.02
CA LEU A 155 34.10 -29.13 19.52
C LEU A 155 35.52 -28.64 19.24
N PHE A 156 35.69 -27.42 18.73
CA PHE A 156 37.01 -26.84 18.52
C PHE A 156 37.75 -26.58 19.83
N VAL A 157 37.09 -26.09 20.87
CA VAL A 157 37.66 -25.93 22.20
C VAL A 157 38.03 -27.28 22.79
N LEU A 158 37.18 -28.30 22.64
CA LEU A 158 37.46 -29.66 23.09
C LEU A 158 38.67 -30.25 22.37
N LEU A 159 38.76 -30.06 21.04
CA LEU A 159 39.92 -30.49 20.24
C LEU A 159 41.22 -29.87 20.76
N LEU A 160 41.23 -28.57 21.01
CA LEU A 160 42.40 -27.88 21.56
C LEU A 160 42.76 -28.40 22.97
N ALA A 161 41.77 -28.60 23.83
CA ALA A 161 41.99 -29.14 25.17
C ALA A 161 42.58 -30.57 25.13
N MET A 162 42.00 -31.45 24.29
CA MET A 162 42.53 -32.80 24.12
C MET A 162 43.94 -32.79 23.54
N SER A 163 44.20 -31.92 22.54
CA SER A 163 45.55 -31.80 21.95
C SER A 163 46.57 -31.31 22.97
N LEU A 164 46.19 -30.36 23.83
CA LEU A 164 47.04 -29.86 24.92
C LEU A 164 47.35 -30.94 25.95
N VAL A 165 46.32 -31.67 26.43
CA VAL A 165 46.48 -32.76 27.38
C VAL A 165 47.37 -33.86 26.82
N SER A 166 47.16 -34.24 25.55
CA SER A 166 47.98 -35.25 24.87
C SER A 166 49.43 -34.78 24.67
N CYS A 167 49.64 -33.50 24.37
CA CYS A 167 50.97 -32.89 24.23
C CYS A 167 51.71 -32.94 25.59
N VAL A 168 51.05 -32.52 26.65
CA VAL A 168 51.61 -32.60 28.04
C VAL A 168 51.91 -34.06 28.42
N GLY A 169 50.97 -34.99 28.14
CA GLY A 169 51.16 -36.41 28.37
C GLY A 169 52.35 -37.01 27.61
N ALA A 170 52.55 -36.63 26.34
CA ALA A 170 53.68 -37.04 25.54
C ALA A 170 55.03 -36.54 26.11
N ILE A 171 55.08 -35.30 26.58
CA ILE A 171 56.27 -34.71 27.24
C ILE A 171 56.61 -35.47 28.50
N LEU A 172 55.61 -35.72 29.38
CA LEU A 172 55.79 -36.46 30.61
C LEU A 172 56.26 -37.93 30.36
N TRP A 173 55.66 -38.56 29.35
CA TRP A 173 56.06 -39.93 28.95
C TRP A 173 57.45 -39.99 28.38
N ASN A 174 57.88 -39.08 27.55
CA ASN A 174 59.23 -39.01 26.97
C ASN A 174 60.32 -38.84 28.03
N VAL A 175 59.98 -38.23 29.19
CA VAL A 175 60.92 -38.10 30.33
C VAL A 175 61.15 -39.44 31.03
N GLU A 176 60.17 -40.37 31.04
CA GLU A 176 60.26 -41.59 31.85
C GLU A 176 60.49 -42.91 31.06
N GLY A 177 60.22 -42.94 29.71
CA GLY A 177 59.93 -44.28 29.28
C GLY A 177 60.25 -44.80 27.93
N THR A 178 61.18 -44.25 27.14
CA THR A 178 61.48 -44.79 25.79
C THR A 178 62.65 -45.71 25.67
N TRP A 179 63.17 -46.19 26.78
CA TRP A 179 64.39 -47.08 26.81
C TRP A 179 64.21 -48.39 26.01
N TYR A 180 63.02 -48.92 25.85
CA TYR A 180 62.72 -50.17 25.17
C TYR A 180 62.47 -50.02 23.67
N PHE A 181 62.29 -48.80 23.12
CA PHE A 181 62.19 -48.63 21.68
C PHE A 181 63.51 -48.41 20.95
N GLY A 182 64.64 -48.34 21.68
CA GLY A 182 65.98 -48.26 21.09
C GLY A 182 66.33 -47.04 20.27
N THR A 183 65.50 -46.03 20.32
CA THR A 183 65.69 -44.76 19.62
C THR A 183 66.43 -43.75 20.50
N LYS A 184 67.77 -43.63 20.19
CA LYS A 184 68.65 -42.73 20.96
C LYS A 184 68.58 -41.23 20.64
N ASP A 185 67.86 -40.84 19.63
CA ASP A 185 67.76 -39.41 19.20
C ASP A 185 66.35 -39.02 18.97
N TYR A 186 65.62 -38.77 20.05
CA TYR A 186 64.46 -37.82 19.95
C TYR A 186 65.03 -36.43 20.10
N SER A 187 65.35 -35.81 18.95
CA SER A 187 65.54 -34.36 18.92
C SER A 187 64.29 -33.68 19.57
N SER A 188 64.54 -32.80 20.53
CA SER A 188 63.46 -32.08 21.23
C SER A 188 62.64 -31.33 20.19
N HIS A 189 61.53 -31.94 19.73
CA HIS A 189 60.56 -31.24 18.91
C HIS A 189 60.05 -30.04 19.75
N SER A 190 59.91 -28.91 19.15
CA SER A 190 59.35 -27.76 19.85
C SER A 190 57.91 -28.09 20.27
N LEU A 191 57.53 -27.72 21.47
CA LEU A 191 56.17 -27.92 22.03
C LEU A 191 55.07 -27.57 21.03
N GLY A 192 55.31 -26.56 20.16
CA GLY A 192 54.40 -26.18 19.08
C GLY A 192 54.24 -27.22 17.97
N PHE A 193 55.29 -27.99 17.65
CA PHE A 193 55.23 -29.05 16.65
C PHE A 193 54.42 -30.24 17.17
N ASP A 194 54.65 -30.69 18.41
CA ASP A 194 53.90 -31.77 19.03
C ASP A 194 52.41 -31.41 19.19
N LEU A 195 52.11 -30.21 19.60
CA LEU A 195 50.74 -29.72 19.65
C LEU A 195 50.06 -29.77 18.28
N LEU A 196 50.75 -29.36 17.23
CA LEU A 196 50.24 -29.37 15.85
C LEU A 196 50.00 -30.82 15.35
N VAL A 197 50.85 -31.78 15.71
CA VAL A 197 50.66 -33.20 15.41
C VAL A 197 49.39 -33.73 16.07
N PHE A 198 49.11 -33.40 17.34
CA PHE A 198 47.89 -33.81 18.02
C PHE A 198 46.65 -33.12 17.46
N ILE A 199 46.73 -31.84 17.08
CA ILE A 199 45.61 -31.17 16.38
C ILE A 199 45.28 -31.90 15.08
N ILE A 200 46.28 -32.29 14.29
CA ILE A 200 46.08 -33.05 13.06
C ILE A 200 45.54 -34.46 13.38
N LEU A 201 45.99 -35.12 14.42
CA LEU A 201 45.50 -36.43 14.82
C LEU A 201 44.01 -36.40 15.22
N TYR A 202 43.58 -35.36 15.93
CA TYR A 202 42.21 -35.23 16.40
C TYR A 202 41.30 -34.43 15.46
N HIS A 203 41.76 -34.02 14.26
CA HIS A 203 40.95 -33.20 13.33
C HIS A 203 39.59 -33.80 12.97
N ASN A 204 39.47 -35.16 12.99
CA ASN A 204 38.20 -35.85 12.73
C ASN A 204 37.09 -35.55 13.78
N LEU A 205 37.44 -34.92 14.91
CA LEU A 205 36.45 -34.46 15.88
C LEU A 205 35.53 -33.38 15.30
N ILE A 206 36.04 -32.61 14.34
CA ILE A 206 35.25 -31.59 13.64
C ILE A 206 34.57 -32.27 12.43
N PRO A 207 33.22 -32.35 12.41
CA PRO A 207 32.50 -33.07 11.36
C PRO A 207 32.35 -32.20 10.08
N ILE A 208 33.45 -31.99 9.36
CA ILE A 208 33.50 -31.19 8.11
C ILE A 208 32.56 -31.78 7.05
N SER A 209 32.53 -33.10 6.93
CA SER A 209 31.67 -33.82 5.99
C SER A 209 30.18 -33.55 6.25
N LEU A 210 29.78 -33.46 7.53
CA LEU A 210 28.40 -33.12 7.91
C LEU A 210 28.02 -31.71 7.45
N LEU A 211 28.91 -30.74 7.61
CA LEU A 211 28.66 -29.35 7.18
C LEU A 211 28.47 -29.28 5.66
N VAL A 212 29.34 -29.91 4.89
CA VAL A 212 29.24 -29.96 3.43
C VAL A 212 27.93 -30.64 3.01
N THR A 213 27.57 -31.75 3.65
CA THR A 213 26.29 -32.45 3.36
C THR A 213 25.09 -31.60 3.66
N LEU A 214 25.08 -30.87 4.78
CA LEU A 214 23.98 -29.94 5.13
C LEU A 214 23.80 -28.85 4.06
N GLU A 215 24.87 -28.24 3.57
CA GLU A 215 24.80 -27.23 2.51
C GLU A 215 24.30 -27.81 1.19
N ILE A 216 24.72 -29.03 0.81
CA ILE A 216 24.21 -29.70 -0.38
C ILE A 216 22.70 -29.98 -0.24
N VAL A 217 22.28 -30.51 0.91
CA VAL A 217 20.85 -30.78 1.15
C VAL A 217 20.00 -29.50 1.08
N LYS A 218 20.44 -28.41 1.69
CA LYS A 218 19.76 -27.12 1.61
C LYS A 218 19.64 -26.62 0.17
N TYR A 219 20.69 -26.78 -0.62
CA TYR A 219 20.68 -26.39 -2.03
C TYR A 219 19.66 -27.21 -2.83
N VAL A 220 19.64 -28.56 -2.63
CA VAL A 220 18.66 -29.44 -3.28
C VAL A 220 17.22 -29.08 -2.86
N GLN A 221 16.98 -28.79 -1.58
CA GLN A 221 15.67 -28.33 -1.12
C GLN A 221 15.25 -27.01 -1.79
N ALA A 222 16.17 -26.07 -1.99
CA ALA A 222 15.89 -24.84 -2.73
C ALA A 222 15.52 -25.12 -4.20
N MET A 223 16.15 -26.13 -4.84
CA MET A 223 15.77 -26.55 -6.18
C MET A 223 14.37 -27.17 -6.23
N PHE A 224 13.94 -27.92 -5.23
CA PHE A 224 12.57 -28.44 -5.15
C PHE A 224 11.55 -27.32 -5.07
N ILE A 225 11.82 -26.22 -4.34
CA ILE A 225 10.96 -25.03 -4.31
C ILE A 225 10.85 -24.43 -5.71
N ASN A 226 11.96 -24.31 -6.44
CA ASN A 226 11.97 -23.72 -7.79
C ASN A 226 11.24 -24.57 -8.83
N TRP A 227 11.15 -25.88 -8.62
CA TRP A 227 10.53 -26.84 -9.56
C TRP A 227 9.08 -27.17 -9.21
N ASP A 228 8.54 -26.63 -8.14
CA ASP A 228 7.18 -26.92 -7.69
C ASP A 228 6.16 -26.32 -8.65
N GLU A 229 5.37 -27.18 -9.31
CA GLU A 229 4.32 -26.79 -10.26
C GLU A 229 3.12 -26.12 -9.57
N ASP A 230 2.86 -26.41 -8.29
CA ASP A 230 1.78 -25.77 -7.53
C ASP A 230 2.09 -24.30 -7.23
N MET A 231 3.36 -23.93 -7.24
CA MET A 231 3.85 -22.54 -7.11
C MET A 231 4.16 -21.88 -8.46
N HIS A 232 3.70 -22.44 -9.59
CA HIS A 232 3.86 -21.88 -10.93
C HIS A 232 2.71 -20.96 -11.29
N TYR A 233 3.04 -19.70 -11.62
CA TYR A 233 2.09 -18.71 -12.14
C TYR A 233 1.97 -18.85 -13.66
N LYS A 234 0.91 -19.53 -14.12
CA LYS A 234 0.73 -19.95 -15.52
C LYS A 234 0.57 -18.78 -16.50
N GLU A 235 -0.07 -17.67 -16.09
CA GLU A 235 -0.33 -16.54 -16.98
C GLU A 235 0.95 -15.89 -17.51
N ASN A 236 1.98 -15.77 -16.65
CA ASN A 236 3.25 -15.14 -17.02
C ASN A 236 4.40 -16.16 -17.12
N ASN A 237 4.12 -17.47 -16.97
CA ASN A 237 5.11 -18.54 -16.96
C ASN A 237 6.25 -18.30 -15.97
N ILE A 238 5.92 -17.89 -14.74
CA ILE A 238 6.87 -17.58 -13.67
C ILE A 238 6.80 -18.67 -12.60
N TYR A 239 7.93 -19.32 -12.32
CA TYR A 239 8.08 -20.28 -11.23
C TYR A 239 8.49 -19.56 -9.94
N ALA A 240 8.27 -20.23 -8.81
CA ALA A 240 8.85 -19.82 -7.54
C ALA A 240 10.38 -19.79 -7.62
N ILE A 241 11.01 -18.83 -6.97
CA ILE A 241 12.47 -18.68 -6.95
C ILE A 241 12.93 -18.58 -5.50
N ALA A 242 13.65 -19.60 -5.03
CA ALA A 242 14.35 -19.55 -3.76
C ALA A 242 15.59 -18.63 -3.90
N ARG A 243 15.58 -17.49 -3.24
CA ARG A 243 16.68 -16.51 -3.27
C ARG A 243 17.85 -16.87 -2.35
N THR A 244 17.58 -17.70 -1.34
CA THR A 244 18.55 -18.22 -0.37
C THR A 244 18.12 -19.62 0.08
N SER A 245 19.09 -20.50 0.36
CA SER A 245 18.85 -21.83 0.93
C SER A 245 18.91 -21.83 2.47
N ASN A 246 19.39 -20.75 3.10
CA ASN A 246 19.72 -20.72 4.53
C ASN A 246 18.52 -20.76 5.47
N LEU A 247 17.30 -20.51 4.97
CA LEU A 247 16.09 -20.42 5.76
C LEU A 247 15.09 -21.55 5.49
N ASN A 248 15.45 -22.57 4.70
CA ASN A 248 14.54 -23.64 4.32
C ASN A 248 13.96 -24.37 5.54
N GLU A 249 14.78 -24.62 6.56
CA GLU A 249 14.34 -25.27 7.80
C GLU A 249 13.38 -24.42 8.62
N GLU A 250 13.46 -23.09 8.49
CA GLU A 250 12.57 -22.18 9.20
C GLU A 250 11.14 -22.20 8.65
N LEU A 251 10.94 -22.57 7.38
CA LEU A 251 9.62 -22.62 6.75
C LEU A 251 8.68 -23.59 7.48
N GLY A 252 9.19 -24.74 7.95
CA GLY A 252 8.43 -25.69 8.73
C GLY A 252 8.22 -25.31 10.20
N GLN A 253 8.86 -24.25 10.68
CA GLN A 253 8.80 -23.78 12.08
C GLN A 253 8.04 -22.47 12.25
N VAL A 254 7.36 -21.99 11.20
CA VAL A 254 6.58 -20.75 11.23
C VAL A 254 5.45 -20.90 12.24
N LYS A 255 5.40 -20.00 13.23
CA LYS A 255 4.37 -19.90 14.26
C LYS A 255 3.47 -18.68 14.07
N TYR A 256 4.03 -17.59 13.53
CA TYR A 256 3.32 -16.33 13.26
C TYR A 256 3.51 -15.93 11.81
N LEU A 257 2.40 -15.57 11.16
CA LEU A 257 2.37 -15.00 9.83
C LEU A 257 1.91 -13.54 9.96
N PHE A 258 2.77 -12.60 9.56
CA PHE A 258 2.42 -11.19 9.43
C PHE A 258 2.06 -10.92 7.97
N SER A 259 0.85 -10.47 7.74
CA SER A 259 0.36 -10.20 6.39
C SER A 259 -0.06 -8.74 6.25
N ASP A 260 0.31 -8.14 5.14
CA ASP A 260 -0.35 -6.93 4.68
C ASP A 260 -1.73 -7.27 4.11
N LYS A 261 -2.65 -6.28 4.11
CA LYS A 261 -3.99 -6.46 3.57
C LYS A 261 -4.04 -6.12 2.08
N THR A 262 -3.61 -4.91 1.71
CA THR A 262 -3.80 -4.36 0.36
C THR A 262 -2.83 -4.97 -0.64
N GLY A 263 -3.35 -5.59 -1.72
CA GLY A 263 -2.52 -6.27 -2.72
C GLY A 263 -1.96 -7.63 -2.27
N THR A 264 -2.14 -8.03 -1.00
CA THR A 264 -1.74 -9.34 -0.46
C THR A 264 -2.96 -10.22 -0.19
N LEU A 265 -3.85 -9.83 0.72
CA LEU A 265 -5.12 -10.52 0.95
C LEU A 265 -6.15 -10.13 -0.10
N THR A 266 -6.07 -8.92 -0.64
CA THR A 266 -6.96 -8.40 -1.68
C THR A 266 -6.23 -8.25 -3.01
N CYS A 267 -6.98 -8.28 -4.11
CA CYS A 267 -6.45 -8.05 -5.46
C CYS A 267 -6.22 -6.57 -5.78
N ASN A 268 -6.62 -5.66 -4.88
CA ASN A 268 -6.72 -4.22 -5.15
C ASN A 268 -7.60 -3.91 -6.39
N ILE A 269 -8.54 -4.80 -6.69
CA ILE A 269 -9.53 -4.64 -7.75
C ILE A 269 -10.88 -4.39 -7.09
N MET A 270 -11.35 -3.16 -7.23
CA MET A 270 -12.66 -2.77 -6.71
C MET A 270 -13.76 -3.19 -7.67
N LYS A 271 -14.83 -3.78 -7.13
CA LYS A 271 -16.02 -4.16 -7.87
C LYS A 271 -17.25 -3.50 -7.28
N PHE A 272 -18.07 -2.93 -8.15
CA PHE A 272 -19.38 -2.41 -7.76
C PHE A 272 -20.33 -3.58 -7.47
N LYS A 273 -20.97 -3.59 -6.29
CA LYS A 273 -21.81 -4.69 -5.82
C LYS A 273 -23.27 -4.31 -5.61
N LYS A 274 -23.50 -3.19 -4.93
CA LYS A 274 -24.84 -2.75 -4.54
C LYS A 274 -24.94 -1.24 -4.63
N CYS A 275 -26.16 -0.73 -4.76
CA CYS A 275 -26.48 0.67 -4.54
C CYS A 275 -27.84 0.83 -3.88
N SER A 276 -28.04 1.98 -3.26
CA SER A 276 -29.33 2.44 -2.82
C SER A 276 -29.65 3.72 -3.57
N ILE A 277 -30.77 3.78 -4.26
CA ILE A 277 -31.20 4.96 -5.01
C ILE A 277 -32.64 5.25 -4.63
N ALA A 278 -32.94 6.48 -4.21
CA ALA A 278 -34.27 6.90 -3.79
C ALA A 278 -34.95 5.91 -2.83
N GLY A 279 -34.23 5.40 -1.83
CA GLY A 279 -34.74 4.47 -0.84
C GLY A 279 -34.92 3.03 -1.32
N ILE A 280 -34.49 2.65 -2.52
CA ILE A 280 -34.55 1.29 -3.06
C ILE A 280 -33.15 0.71 -3.15
N ILE A 281 -32.96 -0.54 -2.66
CA ILE A 281 -31.70 -1.28 -2.79
C ILE A 281 -31.69 -2.06 -4.12
N TYR A 282 -30.60 -1.94 -4.86
CA TYR A 282 -30.31 -2.71 -6.06
C TYR A 282 -29.07 -3.58 -5.85
N GLY A 283 -29.04 -4.76 -6.48
CA GLY A 283 -27.94 -5.72 -6.35
C GLY A 283 -28.17 -6.81 -5.30
N LEU A 284 -29.41 -7.12 -4.95
CA LEU A 284 -29.77 -8.11 -3.93
C LEU A 284 -29.93 -9.55 -4.43
N SER A 285 -29.90 -9.80 -5.74
CA SER A 285 -30.30 -11.12 -6.26
C SER A 285 -29.24 -12.22 -6.07
N PRO A 286 -29.48 -13.23 -5.19
CA PRO A 286 -28.63 -14.39 -5.02
C PRO A 286 -29.07 -15.59 -5.87
N SER A 287 -29.97 -15.45 -6.84
CA SER A 287 -30.72 -16.57 -7.43
C SER A 287 -30.21 -17.09 -8.78
N VAL A 288 -28.93 -16.94 -9.12
CA VAL A 288 -28.29 -17.75 -10.17
C VAL A 288 -26.88 -18.08 -9.75
N LEU A 289 -26.62 -19.37 -9.60
CA LEU A 289 -25.28 -20.00 -9.43
C LEU A 289 -24.42 -19.81 -10.67
N THR A 290 -24.20 -18.57 -11.10
CA THR A 290 -23.20 -18.22 -12.08
C THR A 290 -22.09 -17.47 -11.36
N GLU A 291 -20.88 -17.95 -11.53
CA GLU A 291 -19.62 -17.38 -11.00
C GLU A 291 -19.31 -15.94 -11.47
N SER A 292 -20.29 -15.25 -12.04
CA SER A 292 -20.20 -13.84 -12.41
C SER A 292 -20.36 -12.96 -11.17
N TYR A 293 -19.25 -12.61 -10.55
CA TYR A 293 -19.12 -11.70 -9.40
C TYR A 293 -19.45 -10.23 -9.74
N GLU A 294 -20.20 -9.94 -10.79
CA GLU A 294 -20.52 -8.59 -11.23
C GLU A 294 -21.94 -8.19 -10.83
N PHE A 295 -22.16 -6.89 -10.62
CA PHE A 295 -23.49 -6.34 -10.40
C PHE A 295 -24.41 -6.72 -11.57
N ASN A 296 -25.45 -7.45 -11.28
CA ASN A 296 -26.48 -7.81 -12.25
C ASN A 296 -27.84 -7.73 -11.56
N ASP A 297 -28.50 -6.59 -11.71
CA ASP A 297 -29.85 -6.40 -11.21
C ASP A 297 -30.71 -5.81 -12.33
N PRO A 298 -31.53 -6.65 -13.00
CA PRO A 298 -32.39 -6.21 -14.08
C PRO A 298 -33.47 -5.21 -13.63
N THR A 299 -33.80 -5.17 -12.33
CA THR A 299 -34.85 -4.27 -11.81
C THR A 299 -34.42 -2.80 -11.91
N LEU A 300 -33.13 -2.50 -11.82
CA LEU A 300 -32.60 -1.14 -12.02
C LEU A 300 -32.89 -0.63 -13.44
N LEU A 301 -32.59 -1.46 -14.45
CA LEU A 301 -32.84 -1.11 -15.85
C LEU A 301 -34.34 -1.05 -16.15
N GLN A 302 -35.14 -1.98 -15.63
CA GLN A 302 -36.59 -1.97 -15.76
C GLN A 302 -37.21 -0.70 -15.16
N ASN A 303 -36.78 -0.30 -13.96
CA ASN A 303 -37.25 0.94 -13.34
C ASN A 303 -36.84 2.19 -14.10
N PHE A 304 -35.67 2.15 -14.77
CA PHE A 304 -35.19 3.23 -15.61
C PHE A 304 -35.96 3.32 -16.94
N GLU A 305 -36.28 2.21 -17.60
CA GLU A 305 -36.94 2.16 -18.90
C GLU A 305 -38.46 2.33 -18.78
N ASN A 306 -39.12 1.69 -17.81
CA ASN A 306 -40.58 1.61 -17.68
C ASN A 306 -41.22 2.85 -17.04
N GLY A 307 -40.51 3.96 -16.85
CA GLY A 307 -41.10 5.19 -16.33
C GLY A 307 -41.50 5.14 -14.83
N HIS A 308 -40.79 4.32 -14.03
CA HIS A 308 -40.98 4.27 -12.60
C HIS A 308 -40.78 5.67 -11.94
N PRO A 309 -41.46 6.01 -10.84
CA PRO A 309 -41.32 7.32 -10.15
C PRO A 309 -39.88 7.69 -9.77
N THR A 310 -38.99 6.70 -9.63
CA THR A 310 -37.56 6.91 -9.31
C THR A 310 -36.66 7.09 -10.54
N LYS A 311 -37.21 7.10 -11.76
CA LYS A 311 -36.46 7.22 -13.03
C LYS A 311 -35.51 8.42 -13.04
N ASP A 312 -36.00 9.58 -12.63
CA ASP A 312 -35.19 10.81 -12.63
C ASP A 312 -34.07 10.75 -11.60
N TYR A 313 -34.32 10.14 -10.43
CA TYR A 313 -33.28 9.89 -9.43
C TYR A 313 -32.21 8.93 -9.93
N ILE A 314 -32.60 7.86 -10.64
CA ILE A 314 -31.66 6.91 -11.24
C ILE A 314 -30.79 7.61 -12.29
N LYS A 315 -31.42 8.41 -13.17
CA LYS A 315 -30.70 9.18 -14.19
C LYS A 315 -29.67 10.13 -13.57
N GLU A 316 -30.08 10.91 -12.58
CA GLU A 316 -29.21 11.85 -11.87
C GLU A 316 -28.07 11.13 -11.14
N PHE A 317 -28.38 10.01 -10.49
CA PHE A 317 -27.38 9.19 -9.80
C PHE A 317 -26.30 8.66 -10.76
N LEU A 318 -26.69 8.09 -11.90
CA LEU A 318 -25.75 7.59 -12.92
C LEU A 318 -24.96 8.74 -13.56
N THR A 319 -25.60 9.88 -13.82
CA THR A 319 -24.96 11.08 -14.35
C THR A 319 -23.90 11.61 -13.38
N LEU A 320 -24.21 11.71 -12.09
CA LEU A 320 -23.26 12.13 -11.07
C LEU A 320 -22.03 11.19 -11.03
N LEU A 321 -22.24 9.88 -11.03
CA LEU A 321 -21.14 8.92 -11.02
C LEU A 321 -20.27 9.00 -12.27
N CYS A 322 -20.85 9.37 -13.41
CA CYS A 322 -20.13 9.53 -14.66
C CYS A 322 -19.37 10.87 -14.78
N MET A 323 -19.70 11.85 -13.94
CA MET A 323 -19.09 13.20 -13.96
C MET A 323 -18.15 13.45 -12.78
N CYS A 324 -18.55 13.02 -11.56
CA CYS A 324 -17.84 13.34 -10.32
C CYS A 324 -16.71 12.33 -10.07
N HIS A 325 -15.62 12.41 -10.84
CA HIS A 325 -14.44 11.55 -10.70
C HIS A 325 -13.20 12.19 -11.34
N THR A 326 -12.01 11.61 -11.06
CA THR A 326 -10.72 11.99 -11.66
C THR A 326 -10.24 11.03 -12.74
N VAL A 327 -11.10 10.11 -13.18
CA VAL A 327 -10.77 9.10 -14.20
C VAL A 327 -10.46 9.76 -15.53
N ILE A 328 -9.46 9.20 -16.24
CA ILE A 328 -9.04 9.63 -17.57
C ILE A 328 -9.34 8.51 -18.56
N PRO A 329 -10.03 8.81 -19.66
CA PRO A 329 -10.23 7.84 -20.73
C PRO A 329 -8.99 7.76 -21.61
N GLU A 330 -8.46 6.56 -21.81
CA GLU A 330 -7.42 6.24 -22.76
C GLU A 330 -8.05 5.47 -23.93
N ARG A 331 -7.75 5.86 -25.13
CA ARG A 331 -8.22 5.16 -26.34
C ARG A 331 -7.15 4.19 -26.79
N ASP A 332 -7.49 2.89 -26.77
CA ASP A 332 -6.67 1.83 -27.30
C ASP A 332 -7.45 1.17 -28.44
N GLU A 333 -7.07 1.47 -29.68
CA GLU A 333 -7.82 1.15 -30.89
C GLU A 333 -9.29 1.59 -30.78
N ASP A 334 -10.25 0.67 -30.72
CA ASP A 334 -11.69 0.94 -30.58
C ASP A 334 -12.21 0.82 -29.15
N LYS A 335 -11.32 0.61 -28.15
CA LYS A 335 -11.73 0.44 -26.76
C LYS A 335 -11.31 1.63 -25.91
N ILE A 336 -12.24 2.13 -25.10
CA ILE A 336 -11.94 3.13 -24.07
C ILE A 336 -11.54 2.39 -22.80
N ILE A 337 -10.27 2.55 -22.39
CA ILE A 337 -9.73 2.07 -21.13
C ILE A 337 -9.75 3.24 -20.14
N TYR A 338 -10.28 3.01 -18.93
CA TYR A 338 -10.33 4.02 -17.88
C TYR A 338 -9.14 3.88 -16.94
N GLN A 339 -8.32 4.92 -16.87
CA GLN A 339 -7.24 5.07 -15.92
C GLN A 339 -7.67 5.99 -14.79
N ALA A 340 -7.48 5.58 -13.55
CA ALA A 340 -7.93 6.33 -12.38
C ALA A 340 -6.84 6.41 -11.32
N SER A 341 -6.81 7.51 -10.59
CA SER A 341 -5.98 7.64 -9.39
C SER A 341 -6.57 6.88 -8.19
N SER A 342 -7.87 6.59 -8.21
CA SER A 342 -8.57 5.78 -7.20
C SER A 342 -9.21 4.56 -7.84
N PRO A 343 -8.93 3.33 -7.34
CA PRO A 343 -9.58 2.11 -7.84
C PRO A 343 -11.09 2.11 -7.60
N ASP A 344 -11.56 2.79 -6.56
CA ASP A 344 -13.00 2.97 -6.28
C ASP A 344 -13.67 3.77 -7.40
N GLU A 345 -13.05 4.86 -7.86
CA GLU A 345 -13.57 5.66 -8.97
C GLU A 345 -13.59 4.88 -10.29
N ALA A 346 -12.53 4.11 -10.57
CA ALA A 346 -12.49 3.25 -11.73
C ALA A 346 -13.64 2.23 -11.73
N ALA A 347 -13.96 1.64 -10.58
CA ALA A 347 -15.05 0.68 -10.44
C ALA A 347 -16.42 1.33 -10.72
N LEU A 348 -16.65 2.52 -10.17
CA LEU A 348 -17.90 3.29 -10.39
C LEU A 348 -18.09 3.63 -11.86
N VAL A 349 -17.08 4.21 -12.51
CA VAL A 349 -17.17 4.62 -13.93
C VAL A 349 -17.30 3.42 -14.86
N LYS A 350 -16.57 2.33 -14.61
CA LYS A 350 -16.70 1.07 -15.36
C LYS A 350 -18.10 0.47 -15.25
N TRP A 351 -18.71 0.54 -14.06
CA TRP A 351 -20.07 0.06 -13.85
C TRP A 351 -21.09 0.90 -14.62
N VAL A 352 -20.99 2.22 -14.53
CA VAL A 352 -21.91 3.14 -15.22
C VAL A 352 -21.79 3.02 -16.74
N LYS A 353 -20.57 2.78 -17.26
CA LYS A 353 -20.34 2.46 -18.70
C LYS A 353 -21.16 1.25 -19.16
N LYS A 354 -21.27 0.20 -18.36
CA LYS A 354 -22.06 -1.00 -18.69
C LYS A 354 -23.56 -0.71 -18.80
N LEU A 355 -24.03 0.36 -18.15
CA LEU A 355 -25.42 0.82 -18.21
C LEU A 355 -25.68 1.83 -19.34
N GLY A 356 -24.71 2.04 -20.23
CA GLY A 356 -24.85 2.92 -21.40
C GLY A 356 -24.47 4.39 -21.18
N PHE A 357 -23.94 4.74 -19.99
CA PHE A 357 -23.40 6.08 -19.73
C PHE A 357 -21.89 6.07 -19.91
N VAL A 358 -21.41 6.43 -21.10
CA VAL A 358 -19.99 6.32 -21.48
C VAL A 358 -19.31 7.67 -21.35
N PHE A 359 -18.31 7.74 -20.49
CA PHE A 359 -17.42 8.87 -20.37
C PHE A 359 -16.37 8.81 -21.49
N THR A 360 -16.37 9.77 -22.40
CA THR A 360 -15.54 9.72 -23.62
C THR A 360 -14.36 10.67 -23.62
N THR A 361 -14.54 11.89 -23.12
CA THR A 361 -13.47 12.89 -23.10
C THR A 361 -13.64 13.88 -21.94
N ARG A 362 -12.51 14.39 -21.49
CA ARG A 362 -12.43 15.48 -20.52
C ARG A 362 -11.49 16.55 -21.03
N THR A 363 -11.95 17.77 -21.05
CA THR A 363 -11.13 18.97 -21.26
C THR A 363 -11.10 19.79 -19.96
N PRO A 364 -10.24 20.80 -19.84
CA PRO A 364 -10.25 21.67 -18.66
C PRO A 364 -11.60 22.35 -18.38
N THR A 365 -12.42 22.53 -19.42
CA THR A 365 -13.70 23.26 -19.36
C THR A 365 -14.93 22.40 -19.63
N SER A 366 -14.77 21.16 -20.09
CA SER A 366 -15.91 20.31 -20.44
C SER A 366 -15.66 18.82 -20.20
N VAL A 367 -16.73 18.09 -19.92
CA VAL A 367 -16.77 16.62 -19.91
C VAL A 367 -17.82 16.16 -20.91
N THR A 368 -17.46 15.21 -21.75
CA THR A 368 -18.37 14.62 -22.73
C THR A 368 -18.77 13.23 -22.29
N ILE A 369 -20.07 13.00 -22.19
CA ILE A 369 -20.70 11.71 -21.91
C ILE A 369 -21.62 11.38 -23.08
N GLU A 370 -21.55 10.19 -23.62
CA GLU A 370 -22.38 9.79 -24.77
C GLU A 370 -23.89 9.79 -24.48
N ALA A 371 -24.29 9.73 -23.22
CA ALA A 371 -25.71 9.80 -22.84
C ALA A 371 -26.21 11.23 -22.59
N VAL A 372 -25.33 12.19 -22.22
CA VAL A 372 -25.67 13.59 -21.88
C VAL A 372 -24.45 14.50 -22.06
N SER A 373 -24.59 15.65 -22.70
CA SER A 373 -23.52 16.64 -22.91
C SER A 373 -23.56 17.72 -21.81
N SER A 374 -22.45 17.97 -21.11
CA SER A 374 -22.35 18.96 -20.01
C SER A 374 -20.95 19.57 -19.83
N ILE A 375 -20.86 20.82 -19.31
CA ILE A 375 -19.61 21.61 -19.12
C ILE A 375 -19.20 21.64 -17.65
N LEU A 376 -17.89 21.62 -17.31
CA LEU A 376 -17.37 21.27 -16.00
C LEU A 376 -16.20 22.11 -15.47
N ASN A 377 -16.14 22.26 -14.12
CA ASN A 377 -14.93 22.60 -13.35
C ASN A 377 -14.68 21.55 -12.25
N THR A 378 -13.43 21.06 -12.08
CA THR A 378 -13.09 19.94 -11.20
C THR A 378 -12.20 20.33 -10.03
N PHE A 379 -12.33 19.62 -8.88
CA PHE A 379 -11.54 19.84 -7.66
C PHE A 379 -11.12 18.55 -6.91
N SER A 380 -10.09 18.65 -6.05
CA SER A 380 -9.24 17.61 -5.50
C SER A 380 -9.59 17.08 -4.08
N CYS A 381 -8.89 16.01 -3.66
CA CYS A 381 -9.34 14.87 -2.85
C CYS A 381 -9.06 14.77 -1.34
N ASN A 382 -8.53 15.75 -0.60
CA ASN A 382 -8.19 15.52 0.83
C ASN A 382 -9.36 15.59 1.83
N ARG A 383 -10.55 16.00 1.40
CA ARG A 383 -11.72 16.36 2.24
C ARG A 383 -12.69 15.21 2.52
N LYS A 384 -12.34 13.95 2.22
CA LYS A 384 -13.24 12.78 2.25
C LYS A 384 -14.51 12.92 1.42
N ARG A 385 -14.57 13.92 0.53
CA ARG A 385 -15.62 14.17 -0.45
C ARG A 385 -15.04 14.82 -1.70
N MET A 386 -15.72 14.62 -2.79
CA MET A 386 -15.41 15.23 -4.09
C MET A 386 -16.66 15.88 -4.63
N SER A 387 -16.55 17.11 -5.10
CA SER A 387 -17.64 17.87 -5.70
C SER A 387 -17.26 18.42 -7.07
N VAL A 388 -18.28 18.62 -7.89
CA VAL A 388 -18.16 19.10 -9.26
C VAL A 388 -19.34 20.00 -9.58
N ILE A 389 -19.07 21.21 -10.06
CA ILE A 389 -20.11 22.14 -10.54
C ILE A 389 -20.31 21.92 -12.05
N VAL A 390 -21.54 21.74 -12.45
CA VAL A 390 -21.91 21.44 -13.83
C VAL A 390 -22.98 22.40 -14.30
N ARG A 391 -22.85 22.89 -15.53
CA ARG A 391 -23.97 23.57 -16.21
C ARG A 391 -24.73 22.51 -17.00
N THR A 392 -25.98 22.27 -16.61
CA THR A 392 -26.85 21.31 -17.28
C THR A 392 -27.21 21.78 -18.69
N PRO A 393 -27.64 20.89 -19.60
CA PRO A 393 -28.13 21.28 -20.94
C PRO A 393 -29.30 22.28 -20.89
N THR A 394 -30.05 22.32 -19.78
CA THR A 394 -31.12 23.26 -19.53
C THR A 394 -30.64 24.66 -19.07
N GLY A 395 -29.31 24.82 -18.89
CA GLY A 395 -28.70 26.08 -18.47
C GLY A 395 -28.54 26.26 -16.95
N ASN A 396 -29.11 25.37 -16.14
CA ASN A 396 -29.03 25.44 -14.69
C ASN A 396 -27.67 25.00 -14.17
N LEU A 397 -27.21 25.64 -13.09
CA LEU A 397 -25.99 25.24 -12.39
C LEU A 397 -26.31 24.21 -11.30
N ARG A 398 -25.65 23.08 -11.35
CA ARG A 398 -25.80 22.00 -10.38
C ARG A 398 -24.45 21.59 -9.81
N LEU A 399 -24.37 21.51 -8.48
CA LEU A 399 -23.23 21.02 -7.75
C LEU A 399 -23.48 19.55 -7.36
N TYR A 400 -22.71 18.64 -7.94
CA TYR A 400 -22.71 17.24 -7.55
C TYR A 400 -21.64 16.98 -6.51
N CYS A 401 -21.94 16.16 -5.53
CA CYS A 401 -21.00 15.75 -4.48
C CYS A 401 -21.10 14.25 -4.20
N LYS A 402 -19.95 13.58 -4.07
CA LYS A 402 -19.84 12.23 -3.54
C LYS A 402 -18.86 12.21 -2.38
N GLY A 403 -19.11 11.41 -1.36
CA GLY A 403 -18.21 11.36 -0.20
C GLY A 403 -18.61 10.34 0.84
N ALA A 404 -17.86 10.33 1.95
CA ALA A 404 -18.18 9.51 3.11
C ALA A 404 -19.56 9.89 3.68
N ASP A 405 -20.28 8.91 4.17
CA ASP A 405 -21.61 9.05 4.79
C ASP A 405 -21.67 10.18 5.82
N THR A 406 -20.77 10.15 6.81
CA THR A 406 -20.71 11.18 7.87
C THR A 406 -20.61 12.58 7.31
N VAL A 407 -19.73 12.80 6.32
CA VAL A 407 -19.47 14.13 5.76
C VAL A 407 -20.62 14.63 4.90
N ILE A 408 -21.29 13.76 4.17
CA ILE A 408 -22.44 14.13 3.34
C ILE A 408 -23.66 14.41 4.23
N TYR A 409 -23.95 13.55 5.23
CA TYR A 409 -25.10 13.70 6.11
C TYR A 409 -25.09 15.00 6.91
N GLU A 410 -23.92 15.48 7.36
CA GLU A 410 -23.77 16.79 8.02
C GLU A 410 -24.17 17.99 7.13
N ARG A 411 -24.21 17.80 5.80
CA ARG A 411 -24.43 18.85 4.79
C ARG A 411 -25.74 18.71 4.04
N LEU A 412 -26.56 17.73 4.41
CA LEU A 412 -27.87 17.52 3.78
C LEU A 412 -28.84 18.65 4.17
N SER A 413 -29.77 18.95 3.27
CA SER A 413 -30.93 19.79 3.55
C SER A 413 -31.96 19.01 4.37
N GLU A 414 -32.74 19.71 5.21
CA GLU A 414 -33.87 19.13 5.92
C GLU A 414 -34.94 18.57 4.97
N ASP A 415 -35.05 19.15 3.78
CA ASP A 415 -35.95 18.72 2.72
C ASP A 415 -35.51 17.48 1.96
N SER A 416 -34.35 16.90 2.30
CA SER A 416 -33.81 15.73 1.62
C SER A 416 -34.65 14.47 1.89
N LEU A 417 -35.16 13.87 0.82
CA LEU A 417 -35.94 12.64 0.89
C LEU A 417 -35.05 11.42 1.12
N PHE A 418 -35.64 10.31 1.62
CA PHE A 418 -34.99 9.00 1.75
C PHE A 418 -33.75 8.91 2.65
N MET A 419 -33.56 9.88 3.56
CA MET A 419 -32.37 9.92 4.44
C MET A 419 -32.33 8.69 5.38
N LYS A 420 -33.46 8.37 6.02
CA LYS A 420 -33.55 7.28 7.00
C LYS A 420 -33.38 5.91 6.34
N GLU A 421 -34.03 5.70 5.21
CA GLU A 421 -33.96 4.48 4.43
C GLU A 421 -32.52 4.26 3.93
N THR A 422 -31.89 5.27 3.38
CA THR A 422 -30.51 5.18 2.89
C THR A 422 -29.53 4.92 4.03
N LEU A 423 -29.74 5.48 5.22
CA LEU A 423 -28.90 5.22 6.39
C LEU A 423 -28.98 3.74 6.82
N THR A 424 -30.19 3.18 6.87
CA THR A 424 -30.40 1.75 7.16
C THR A 424 -29.71 0.87 6.12
N HIS A 425 -29.75 1.27 4.84
CA HIS A 425 -29.07 0.55 3.76
C HIS A 425 -27.54 0.64 3.87
N LEU A 426 -27.01 1.80 4.25
CA LEU A 426 -25.58 1.98 4.52
C LEU A 426 -25.07 1.07 5.64
N GLU A 427 -25.83 0.99 6.75
CA GLU A 427 -25.50 0.06 7.83
C GLU A 427 -25.52 -1.41 7.36
N HIS A 428 -26.49 -1.77 6.53
CA HIS A 428 -26.56 -3.12 5.95
C HIS A 428 -25.35 -3.39 5.02
N PHE A 429 -24.93 -2.42 4.21
CA PHE A 429 -23.76 -2.54 3.33
C PHE A 429 -22.47 -2.63 4.14
N ALA A 430 -22.34 -1.81 5.19
CA ALA A 430 -21.20 -1.82 6.09
C ALA A 430 -21.08 -3.17 6.84
N LYS A 431 -22.19 -3.74 7.31
CA LYS A 431 -22.21 -5.10 7.91
C LYS A 431 -21.76 -6.18 6.92
N GLY A 432 -22.01 -5.98 5.61
CA GLY A 432 -21.54 -6.85 4.54
C GLY A 432 -20.08 -6.65 4.11
N GLY A 433 -19.35 -5.73 4.74
CA GLY A 433 -17.94 -5.47 4.43
C GLY A 433 -17.70 -4.59 3.21
N LEU A 434 -18.74 -3.95 2.69
CA LEU A 434 -18.65 -3.13 1.51
C LEU A 434 -18.18 -1.69 1.86
N ARG A 435 -17.37 -1.10 1.00
CA ARG A 435 -17.03 0.34 1.07
C ARG A 435 -18.18 1.15 0.54
N THR A 436 -18.64 2.12 1.31
CA THR A 436 -19.81 2.94 0.97
C THR A 436 -19.41 4.38 0.66
N LEU A 437 -20.08 4.97 -0.34
CA LEU A 437 -20.03 6.40 -0.63
C LEU A 437 -21.46 6.90 -0.81
N CYS A 438 -21.77 8.05 -0.21
CA CYS A 438 -23.00 8.76 -0.45
C CYS A 438 -22.84 9.70 -1.64
N VAL A 439 -23.92 9.89 -2.40
CA VAL A 439 -24.01 10.80 -3.54
C VAL A 439 -25.19 11.73 -3.37
N ALA A 440 -24.94 13.02 -3.60
CA ALA A 440 -25.91 14.08 -3.39
C ALA A 440 -25.67 15.24 -4.35
N TYR A 441 -26.65 16.09 -4.54
CA TYR A 441 -26.53 17.28 -5.38
C TYR A 441 -27.23 18.49 -4.74
N THR A 442 -26.90 19.67 -5.21
CA THR A 442 -27.64 20.91 -4.93
C THR A 442 -27.65 21.80 -6.17
N ASP A 443 -28.73 22.51 -6.39
CA ASP A 443 -28.83 23.50 -7.47
C ASP A 443 -28.34 24.87 -6.96
N LEU A 444 -27.54 25.53 -7.80
CA LEU A 444 -26.93 26.83 -7.50
C LEU A 444 -27.57 27.92 -8.37
N THR A 445 -27.75 29.11 -7.81
CA THR A 445 -28.06 30.28 -8.60
C THR A 445 -26.82 30.83 -9.30
N GLU A 446 -27.01 31.54 -10.43
CA GLU A 446 -25.89 32.16 -11.13
C GLU A 446 -25.15 33.17 -10.26
N GLU A 447 -25.87 33.87 -9.40
CA GLU A 447 -25.31 34.87 -8.48
C GLU A 447 -24.42 34.24 -7.42
N GLU A 448 -24.88 33.14 -6.79
CA GLU A 448 -24.08 32.37 -5.81
C GLU A 448 -22.81 31.81 -6.44
N TYR A 449 -22.91 31.30 -7.67
CA TYR A 449 -21.76 30.77 -8.40
C TYR A 449 -20.72 31.85 -8.73
N GLN A 450 -21.12 33.01 -9.22
CA GLN A 450 -20.21 34.11 -9.58
C GLN A 450 -19.53 34.71 -8.33
N GLN A 451 -20.26 34.85 -7.25
CA GLN A 451 -19.73 35.31 -5.97
C GLN A 451 -18.65 34.31 -5.48
N TRP A 452 -18.99 33.03 -5.45
CA TRP A 452 -18.06 31.97 -5.05
C TRP A 452 -16.84 31.91 -5.98
N LEU A 453 -17.00 31.98 -7.28
CA LEU A 453 -15.91 31.94 -8.26
C LEU A 453 -14.90 33.08 -8.03
N THR A 454 -15.38 34.25 -7.62
CA THR A 454 -14.51 35.39 -7.30
C THR A 454 -13.69 35.12 -6.04
N GLU A 455 -14.30 34.58 -5.01
CA GLU A 455 -13.59 34.16 -3.79
C GLU A 455 -12.62 33.02 -4.04
N TYR A 456 -13.01 32.03 -4.84
CA TYR A 456 -12.16 30.92 -5.24
C TYR A 456 -10.91 31.38 -5.99
N LYS A 457 -11.05 32.30 -6.94
CA LYS A 457 -9.89 32.87 -7.66
C LYS A 457 -8.93 33.58 -6.70
N LYS A 458 -9.45 34.30 -5.71
CA LYS A 458 -8.61 34.93 -4.66
C LYS A 458 -7.90 33.89 -3.81
N ALA A 459 -8.62 32.88 -3.29
CA ALA A 459 -8.04 31.82 -2.47
C ALA A 459 -7.01 30.99 -3.23
N SER A 460 -7.22 30.76 -4.54
CA SER A 460 -6.29 30.00 -5.38
C SER A 460 -4.98 30.75 -5.69
N SER A 461 -4.97 32.08 -5.59
CA SER A 461 -3.78 32.92 -5.82
C SER A 461 -2.92 33.18 -4.57
N VAL A 462 -3.40 32.79 -3.38
CA VAL A 462 -2.65 32.94 -2.12
C VAL A 462 -1.55 31.87 -2.03
N ILE A 463 -0.32 32.26 -1.65
CA ILE A 463 0.83 31.35 -1.54
C ILE A 463 0.90 30.71 -0.14
N GLN A 464 0.64 31.47 0.92
CA GLN A 464 0.62 30.96 2.30
C GLN A 464 -0.78 30.48 2.66
N ASP A 465 -0.86 29.30 3.31
CA ASP A 465 -2.12 28.68 3.78
C ASP A 465 -3.17 28.44 2.68
N ARG A 466 -2.73 28.31 1.43
CA ARG A 466 -3.57 28.09 0.25
C ARG A 466 -4.58 26.95 0.45
N MET A 467 -4.13 25.84 1.03
CA MET A 467 -4.98 24.67 1.26
C MET A 467 -6.13 24.99 2.20
N GLN A 468 -5.86 25.68 3.30
CA GLN A 468 -6.89 26.08 4.28
C GLN A 468 -7.87 27.07 3.68
N SER A 469 -7.37 28.09 2.97
CA SER A 469 -8.21 29.10 2.30
C SER A 469 -9.12 28.48 1.24
N LEU A 470 -8.63 27.47 0.51
CA LEU A 470 -9.43 26.73 -0.46
C LEU A 470 -10.49 25.85 0.23
N GLU A 471 -10.17 25.19 1.34
CA GLU A 471 -11.12 24.39 2.11
C GLU A 471 -12.28 25.24 2.64
N GLU A 472 -11.98 26.40 3.21
CA GLU A 472 -13.00 27.37 3.66
C GLU A 472 -13.89 27.86 2.51
N CYS A 473 -13.30 28.08 1.33
CA CYS A 473 -14.03 28.49 0.14
C CYS A 473 -14.98 27.39 -0.36
N TYR A 474 -14.55 26.13 -0.33
CA TYR A 474 -15.40 25.00 -0.71
C TYR A 474 -16.54 24.78 0.29
N ASP A 475 -16.29 24.88 1.58
CA ASP A 475 -17.30 24.71 2.63
C ASP A 475 -18.43 25.74 2.54
N LYS A 476 -18.22 26.88 1.89
CA LYS A 476 -19.26 27.87 1.67
C LYS A 476 -20.35 27.43 0.70
N ILE A 477 -19.97 26.71 -0.37
CA ILE A 477 -20.87 26.30 -1.44
C ILE A 477 -21.40 24.86 -1.25
N GLU A 478 -20.67 23.99 -0.53
CA GLU A 478 -21.02 22.60 -0.29
C GLU A 478 -22.01 22.44 0.87
N LYS A 479 -23.20 22.96 0.71
CA LYS A 479 -24.29 22.97 1.71
C LYS A 479 -25.63 22.65 1.07
N LYS A 480 -26.62 22.29 1.91
CA LYS A 480 -28.02 22.04 1.51
C LYS A 480 -28.15 20.99 0.40
N PHE A 481 -27.40 19.88 0.52
CA PHE A 481 -27.46 18.80 -0.47
C PHE A 481 -28.78 18.03 -0.39
N LEU A 482 -29.25 17.58 -1.54
CA LEU A 482 -30.33 16.61 -1.69
C LEU A 482 -29.72 15.23 -1.96
N LEU A 483 -30.04 14.26 -1.14
CA LEU A 483 -29.49 12.91 -1.21
C LEU A 483 -30.09 12.15 -2.41
N LEU A 484 -29.25 11.61 -3.29
CA LEU A 484 -29.67 10.70 -4.36
C LEU A 484 -29.62 9.26 -3.92
N GLY A 485 -28.62 8.91 -3.10
CA GLY A 485 -28.44 7.56 -2.63
C GLY A 485 -27.01 7.24 -2.21
N ALA A 486 -26.69 5.95 -2.22
CA ALA A 486 -25.38 5.46 -1.81
C ALA A 486 -24.88 4.33 -2.74
N THR A 487 -23.58 4.23 -2.88
CA THR A 487 -22.87 3.15 -3.60
C THR A 487 -22.21 2.20 -2.61
N ALA A 488 -22.07 0.93 -2.98
CA ALA A 488 -21.37 -0.09 -2.20
C ALA A 488 -20.43 -0.89 -3.09
N ILE A 489 -19.14 -0.83 -2.78
CA ILE A 489 -18.03 -1.38 -3.55
C ILE A 489 -17.32 -2.44 -2.72
N GLU A 490 -16.95 -3.55 -3.33
CA GLU A 490 -16.19 -4.63 -2.72
C GLU A 490 -14.73 -4.58 -3.14
N ASP A 491 -13.81 -4.69 -2.15
CA ASP A 491 -12.40 -4.97 -2.40
C ASP A 491 -12.23 -6.49 -2.51
N ARG A 492 -12.01 -6.97 -3.74
CA ARG A 492 -11.97 -8.40 -4.02
C ARG A 492 -10.78 -9.07 -3.34
N LEU A 493 -11.05 -10.14 -2.59
CA LEU A 493 -10.01 -11.01 -2.06
C LEU A 493 -9.27 -11.74 -3.19
N GLN A 494 -7.99 -12.03 -2.96
CA GLN A 494 -7.21 -12.94 -3.79
C GLN A 494 -7.85 -14.34 -3.79
N ALA A 495 -7.66 -15.09 -4.88
CA ALA A 495 -8.16 -16.44 -4.99
C ALA A 495 -7.59 -17.32 -3.86
N ARG A 496 -8.46 -18.14 -3.25
CA ARG A 496 -8.12 -19.10 -2.19
C ARG A 496 -7.58 -18.50 -0.88
N VAL A 497 -7.63 -17.19 -0.65
CA VAL A 497 -7.19 -16.58 0.61
C VAL A 497 -7.98 -17.10 1.81
N PRO A 498 -9.34 -17.18 1.77
CA PRO A 498 -10.10 -17.72 2.92
C PRO A 498 -9.76 -19.18 3.26
N GLU A 499 -9.56 -20.02 2.25
CA GLU A 499 -9.18 -21.42 2.42
C GLU A 499 -7.75 -21.54 2.98
N THR A 500 -6.83 -20.74 2.47
CA THR A 500 -5.45 -20.69 2.95
C THR A 500 -5.37 -20.26 4.41
N ILE A 501 -6.09 -19.20 4.80
CA ILE A 501 -6.14 -18.74 6.18
C ILE A 501 -6.69 -19.83 7.10
N VAL A 502 -7.79 -20.48 6.73
CA VAL A 502 -8.37 -21.60 7.51
C VAL A 502 -7.37 -22.76 7.65
N THR A 503 -6.63 -23.07 6.58
CA THR A 503 -5.63 -24.15 6.61
C THR A 503 -4.46 -23.81 7.52
N LEU A 504 -3.94 -22.58 7.45
CA LEU A 504 -2.87 -22.09 8.32
C LEU A 504 -3.28 -22.06 9.80
N LEU A 505 -4.51 -21.63 10.09
CA LEU A 505 -5.06 -21.65 11.45
C LEU A 505 -5.21 -23.08 11.97
N LYS A 506 -5.60 -24.07 11.12
CA LYS A 506 -5.61 -25.51 11.48
C LYS A 506 -4.20 -26.05 11.74
N ALA A 507 -3.20 -25.54 11.05
CA ALA A 507 -1.79 -25.86 11.30
C ALA A 507 -1.19 -25.15 12.53
N ASN A 508 -2.03 -24.46 13.31
CA ASN A 508 -1.66 -23.70 14.50
C ASN A 508 -0.70 -22.54 14.21
N ILE A 509 -0.78 -21.95 13.00
CA ILE A 509 -0.07 -20.73 12.62
C ILE A 509 -0.99 -19.55 12.90
N ARG A 510 -0.53 -18.61 13.71
CA ARG A 510 -1.25 -17.39 14.06
C ARG A 510 -1.06 -16.33 12.98
N ILE A 511 -2.13 -15.63 12.64
CA ILE A 511 -2.10 -14.64 11.55
C ILE A 511 -2.36 -13.26 12.13
N TRP A 512 -1.42 -12.36 11.87
CA TRP A 512 -1.48 -10.95 12.24
C TRP A 512 -1.56 -10.12 10.96
N VAL A 513 -2.57 -9.28 10.86
CA VAL A 513 -2.80 -8.44 9.69
C VAL A 513 -2.48 -6.99 10.02
N LEU A 514 -1.68 -6.37 9.17
CA LEU A 514 -1.26 -4.97 9.28
C LEU A 514 -1.85 -4.22 8.09
N THR A 515 -2.57 -3.13 8.33
CA THR A 515 -3.19 -2.34 7.25
C THR A 515 -3.28 -0.87 7.59
N GLY A 516 -3.14 -0.01 6.58
CA GLY A 516 -3.41 1.41 6.68
C GLY A 516 -4.89 1.78 6.52
N ASP A 517 -5.78 0.80 6.37
CA ASP A 517 -7.22 1.01 6.23
C ASP A 517 -7.87 1.39 7.56
N LYS A 518 -9.06 1.97 7.48
CA LYS A 518 -9.90 2.23 8.65
C LYS A 518 -10.28 0.92 9.35
N GLN A 519 -10.42 0.98 10.67
CA GLN A 519 -10.71 -0.17 11.53
C GLN A 519 -11.92 -1.00 11.05
N GLU A 520 -13.00 -0.35 10.66
CA GLU A 520 -14.22 -1.02 10.17
C GLU A 520 -13.96 -1.82 8.89
N THR A 521 -13.23 -1.23 7.94
CA THR A 521 -12.85 -1.90 6.69
C THR A 521 -11.96 -3.11 6.96
N ALA A 522 -10.99 -2.95 7.85
CA ALA A 522 -10.07 -4.02 8.24
C ALA A 522 -10.82 -5.19 8.91
N ILE A 523 -11.75 -4.90 9.84
CA ILE A 523 -12.60 -5.89 10.49
C ILE A 523 -13.44 -6.66 9.45
N ASN A 524 -14.04 -5.96 8.50
CA ASN A 524 -14.90 -6.57 7.48
C ASN A 524 -14.11 -7.52 6.56
N ILE A 525 -12.90 -7.11 6.16
CA ILE A 525 -12.00 -7.99 5.39
C ILE A 525 -11.57 -9.19 6.23
N ALA A 526 -11.29 -9.00 7.53
CA ALA A 526 -10.95 -10.10 8.42
C ALA A 526 -12.08 -11.14 8.55
N TYR A 527 -13.35 -10.72 8.49
CA TYR A 527 -14.49 -11.62 8.38
C TYR A 527 -14.57 -12.32 7.03
N SER A 528 -14.43 -11.55 5.93
CA SER A 528 -14.54 -12.08 4.57
C SER A 528 -13.44 -13.11 4.28
N CYS A 529 -12.23 -12.93 4.79
CA CYS A 529 -11.12 -13.88 4.66
C CYS A 529 -11.12 -14.99 5.72
N LYS A 530 -12.16 -15.08 6.57
CA LYS A 530 -12.31 -16.09 7.63
C LYS A 530 -11.21 -16.07 8.71
N LEU A 531 -10.52 -14.95 8.86
CA LEU A 531 -9.55 -14.75 9.93
C LEU A 531 -10.24 -14.63 11.30
N ILE A 532 -11.38 -13.91 11.32
CA ILE A 532 -12.22 -13.72 12.50
C ILE A 532 -13.60 -14.33 12.20
N SER A 533 -14.13 -15.10 13.15
CA SER A 533 -15.50 -15.60 13.09
C SER A 533 -16.47 -14.70 13.85
N ALA A 534 -17.78 -14.79 13.53
CA ALA A 534 -18.81 -14.00 14.22
C ALA A 534 -18.91 -14.35 15.72
N GLN A 535 -18.55 -15.57 16.09
CA GLN A 535 -18.61 -16.08 17.48
C GLN A 535 -17.34 -15.77 18.28
N MET A 536 -16.21 -15.37 17.63
CA MET A 536 -14.93 -15.11 18.27
C MET A 536 -15.01 -13.83 19.12
N PRO A 537 -14.70 -13.88 20.41
CA PRO A 537 -14.60 -12.70 21.26
C PRO A 537 -13.55 -11.72 20.72
N ARG A 538 -13.80 -10.42 20.86
CA ARG A 538 -12.95 -9.38 20.30
C ARG A 538 -12.57 -8.35 21.35
N ILE A 539 -11.28 -8.10 21.45
CA ILE A 539 -10.72 -7.01 22.25
C ILE A 539 -10.44 -5.86 21.29
N ARG A 540 -11.03 -4.69 21.53
CA ARG A 540 -10.76 -3.47 20.78
C ARG A 540 -10.01 -2.50 21.67
N LEU A 541 -8.87 -2.02 21.18
CA LEU A 541 -8.05 -1.01 21.84
C LEU A 541 -8.07 0.26 20.98
N ASN A 542 -8.84 1.26 21.43
CA ASN A 542 -8.98 2.57 20.78
C ASN A 542 -8.84 3.63 21.86
N THR A 543 -7.64 4.12 22.09
CA THR A 543 -7.30 5.09 23.12
C THR A 543 -6.49 6.24 22.54
N HIS A 544 -6.56 7.42 23.17
CA HIS A 544 -5.90 8.63 22.68
C HIS A 544 -4.79 9.13 23.62
N SER A 545 -4.42 8.36 24.63
CA SER A 545 -3.34 8.70 25.58
C SER A 545 -2.59 7.47 26.08
N LEU A 546 -1.36 7.68 26.54
CA LEU A 546 -0.53 6.61 27.10
C LEU A 546 -1.18 5.97 28.34
N GLU A 547 -1.71 6.79 29.26
CA GLU A 547 -2.33 6.33 30.49
C GLU A 547 -3.58 5.48 30.22
N ALA A 548 -4.45 5.94 29.30
CA ALA A 548 -5.65 5.20 28.91
C ALA A 548 -5.27 3.88 28.22
N THR A 549 -4.20 3.86 27.41
CA THR A 549 -3.70 2.63 26.78
C THR A 549 -3.18 1.65 27.81
N GLN A 550 -2.40 2.11 28.80
CA GLN A 550 -1.88 1.29 29.87
C GLN A 550 -3.00 0.66 30.70
N GLN A 551 -4.01 1.46 31.06
CA GLN A 551 -5.18 0.98 31.80
C GLN A 551 -5.97 -0.05 31.00
N ALA A 552 -6.26 0.22 29.71
CA ALA A 552 -6.99 -0.69 28.85
C ALA A 552 -6.24 -2.03 28.67
N VAL A 553 -4.93 -2.00 28.45
CA VAL A 553 -4.11 -3.21 28.30
C VAL A 553 -4.10 -3.99 29.63
N THR A 554 -3.90 -3.32 30.77
CA THR A 554 -3.90 -3.96 32.09
C THR A 554 -5.24 -4.60 32.39
N GLN A 555 -6.35 -3.89 32.20
CA GLN A 555 -7.71 -4.43 32.38
C GLN A 555 -7.96 -5.70 31.56
N ASN A 556 -7.58 -5.68 30.28
CA ASN A 556 -7.75 -6.86 29.42
C ASN A 556 -6.83 -8.03 29.83
N CYS A 557 -5.62 -7.73 30.31
CA CYS A 557 -4.75 -8.75 30.89
C CYS A 557 -5.34 -9.35 32.17
N GLU A 558 -5.86 -8.54 33.06
CA GLU A 558 -6.52 -9.00 34.29
C GLU A 558 -7.77 -9.85 33.99
N ALA A 559 -8.58 -9.43 33.01
CA ALA A 559 -9.74 -10.19 32.57
C ALA A 559 -9.38 -11.56 32.01
N LEU A 560 -8.23 -11.70 31.35
CA LEU A 560 -7.72 -12.98 30.87
C LEU A 560 -7.10 -13.84 32.01
N GLY A 561 -6.58 -13.23 33.04
CA GLY A 561 -6.06 -13.91 34.22
C GLY A 561 -5.06 -15.03 33.87
N THR A 562 -5.40 -16.30 34.23
CA THR A 562 -4.57 -17.48 33.97
C THR A 562 -4.46 -17.88 32.48
N LEU A 563 -5.22 -17.24 31.61
CA LEU A 563 -5.21 -17.48 30.16
C LEU A 563 -4.16 -16.64 29.44
N ILE A 564 -3.51 -15.69 30.13
CA ILE A 564 -2.41 -14.88 29.54
C ILE A 564 -1.26 -15.80 29.13
N GLY A 565 -0.76 -15.59 27.89
CA GLY A 565 0.32 -16.38 27.31
C GLY A 565 -0.10 -17.75 26.81
N LYS A 566 -1.35 -18.17 27.04
CA LYS A 566 -1.94 -19.38 26.44
C LYS A 566 -2.68 -19.02 25.15
N GLU A 567 -2.89 -20.01 24.31
CA GLU A 567 -3.65 -19.85 23.08
C GLU A 567 -5.13 -19.75 23.37
N ASN A 568 -5.72 -18.59 23.09
CA ASN A 568 -7.15 -18.36 23.25
C ASN A 568 -7.76 -18.02 21.88
N ASP A 569 -9.01 -18.42 21.68
CA ASP A 569 -9.76 -18.10 20.46
C ASP A 569 -10.30 -16.67 20.54
N LEU A 570 -9.38 -15.71 20.56
CA LEU A 570 -9.60 -14.27 20.71
C LEU A 570 -9.01 -13.51 19.53
N ALA A 571 -9.67 -12.42 19.15
CA ALA A 571 -9.14 -11.45 18.19
C ALA A 571 -8.82 -10.12 18.90
N LEU A 572 -7.63 -9.60 18.66
CA LEU A 572 -7.21 -8.27 19.11
C LEU A 572 -7.26 -7.30 17.92
N ILE A 573 -7.93 -6.18 18.11
CA ILE A 573 -8.06 -5.12 17.12
C ILE A 573 -7.51 -3.84 17.75
N ILE A 574 -6.54 -3.22 17.09
CA ILE A 574 -5.88 -2.01 17.58
C ILE A 574 -5.74 -0.99 16.46
N ASP A 575 -6.02 0.26 16.76
CA ASP A 575 -5.77 1.36 15.83
C ASP A 575 -4.32 1.89 15.92
N GLY A 576 -3.90 2.63 14.89
CA GLY A 576 -2.52 3.11 14.77
C GLY A 576 -2.14 4.14 15.83
N GLU A 577 -3.10 4.93 16.34
CA GLU A 577 -2.86 5.89 17.41
C GLU A 577 -2.59 5.17 18.73
N THR A 578 -3.46 4.24 19.09
CA THR A 578 -3.27 3.38 20.29
C THR A 578 -2.00 2.55 20.18
N LEU A 579 -1.68 2.00 18.99
CA LEU A 579 -0.48 1.20 18.77
C LEU A 579 0.80 2.00 19.09
N LYS A 580 0.83 3.30 18.75
CA LYS A 580 1.95 4.18 19.08
C LYS A 580 2.21 4.23 20.59
N TYR A 581 1.15 4.27 21.41
CA TYR A 581 1.26 4.25 22.87
C TYR A 581 1.54 2.84 23.41
N ALA A 582 0.95 1.81 22.81
CA ALA A 582 1.16 0.41 23.21
C ALA A 582 2.61 -0.08 23.00
N LEU A 583 3.33 0.52 22.05
CA LEU A 583 4.76 0.26 21.81
C LEU A 583 5.70 1.08 22.69
N ASN A 584 5.18 1.89 23.62
CA ASN A 584 6.01 2.57 24.60
C ASN A 584 6.58 1.55 25.59
N PHE A 585 7.83 1.79 26.05
CA PHE A 585 8.58 0.91 26.96
C PHE A 585 7.80 0.46 28.20
N GLU A 586 6.92 1.31 28.74
CA GLU A 586 6.13 1.01 29.94
C GLU A 586 4.99 -0.01 29.66
N VAL A 587 4.44 -0.04 28.46
CA VAL A 587 3.25 -0.83 28.09
C VAL A 587 3.61 -2.02 27.21
N GLU A 588 4.71 -1.93 26.46
CA GLU A 588 5.13 -2.87 25.42
C GLU A 588 5.06 -4.34 25.87
N ARG A 589 5.59 -4.64 27.06
CA ARG A 589 5.65 -6.02 27.57
C ARG A 589 4.27 -6.59 27.88
N SER A 590 3.40 -5.79 28.48
CA SER A 590 2.03 -6.18 28.80
C SER A 590 1.20 -6.32 27.54
N PHE A 591 1.36 -5.40 26.58
CA PHE A 591 0.74 -5.46 25.27
C PHE A 591 1.19 -6.70 24.49
N LEU A 592 2.49 -7.01 24.49
CA LEU A 592 3.00 -8.22 23.84
C LEU A 592 2.37 -9.49 24.41
N ASN A 593 2.27 -9.61 25.73
CA ASN A 593 1.62 -10.75 26.39
C ASN A 593 0.15 -10.87 25.99
N LEU A 594 -0.57 -9.75 25.91
CA LEU A 594 -1.97 -9.72 25.44
C LEU A 594 -2.06 -10.17 23.98
N ALA A 595 -1.24 -9.61 23.09
CA ALA A 595 -1.22 -9.96 21.68
C ALA A 595 -0.86 -11.42 21.43
N LEU A 596 0.12 -11.96 22.18
CA LEU A 596 0.51 -13.38 22.14
C LEU A 596 -0.58 -14.31 22.65
N SER A 597 -1.53 -13.83 23.44
CA SER A 597 -2.68 -14.61 23.92
C SER A 597 -3.80 -14.70 22.89
N CYS A 598 -3.75 -13.88 21.84
CA CYS A 598 -4.78 -13.82 20.81
C CYS A 598 -4.41 -14.69 19.60
N ARG A 599 -5.43 -15.32 19.00
CA ARG A 599 -5.29 -16.12 17.77
C ARG A 599 -5.07 -15.25 16.54
N ALA A 600 -5.76 -14.12 16.48
CA ALA A 600 -5.67 -13.16 15.40
C ALA A 600 -5.41 -11.76 15.95
N VAL A 601 -4.56 -10.99 15.29
CA VAL A 601 -4.30 -9.58 15.62
C VAL A 601 -4.48 -8.75 14.37
N LEU A 602 -5.21 -7.65 14.50
CA LEU A 602 -5.53 -6.74 13.43
C LEU A 602 -5.06 -5.34 13.82
N CYS A 603 -3.99 -4.86 13.18
CA CYS A 603 -3.51 -3.49 13.32
C CYS A 603 -4.04 -2.68 12.15
N CYS A 604 -4.80 -1.61 12.42
CA CYS A 604 -5.44 -0.75 11.44
C CYS A 604 -5.16 0.72 11.71
N ARG A 605 -5.62 1.61 10.82
CA ARG A 605 -5.46 3.06 10.98
C ARG A 605 -6.57 3.63 11.84
#